data_8d872f7ff1d47048c00297545247a3f2
#
_entry.id   8d872f7ff1d47048c00297545247a3f2
#
_cell.length_a   1.000
_cell.length_b   1.000
_cell.length_c   1.000
_cell.angle_alpha   90.00
_cell.angle_beta   90.00
_cell.angle_gamma   90.00
#
_symmetry.space_group_name_H-M   'P 1'
#
loop_
_entity.id
_entity.type
_entity.pdbx_description
1 polymer ?
#
loop_
_entity_poly.entity_id
_entity_poly.type
_entity_poly.pdbx_seq_one_letter_code
_entity_poly.pdbx_strand_id
1 'polypeptide(L)'
;MSPRQTVFLIAGIFSIIGIAVSVIIIAIGGGFSGASTSITDPPTDADLWRIGQKINDETELNYSLTIFGSVSSLTGAEVSINFSEGKSDDWKTNFHLINDTIAEDTTILLSKQQLIPKNSVEEEFKQYFRLIENSILSIRDIAREPKYLVIGAPWDTIFVGASSIPVKVIQKENIKTSVGNFDSFIIGYKIGSKTSKIWLTHEVPLPVKAEVYNSEGELWYRYRLIGMKL
;
A
#
# COMPACT_ATOMS: atom_id res chain seq x y z
N MET A 1 -3.78 -47.71 11.91
CA MET A 1 -3.90 -46.26 12.08
C MET A 1 -5.20 -45.79 11.48
N SER A 2 -6.00 -45.02 12.21
CA SER A 2 -7.28 -44.54 11.69
C SER A 2 -7.07 -43.38 10.73
N PRO A 3 -7.95 -43.16 9.74
CA PRO A 3 -7.78 -42.09 8.75
C PRO A 3 -7.69 -40.68 9.38
N ARG A 4 -8.24 -40.50 10.58
CA ARG A 4 -8.12 -39.24 11.33
C ARG A 4 -6.71 -38.95 11.86
N GLN A 5 -5.96 -39.98 12.26
CA GLN A 5 -4.58 -39.80 12.73
C GLN A 5 -3.61 -39.45 11.60
N THR A 6 -3.88 -39.97 10.40
CA THR A 6 -3.05 -39.65 9.21
C THR A 6 -3.24 -38.19 8.77
N VAL A 7 -4.45 -37.64 8.88
CA VAL A 7 -4.72 -36.23 8.52
C VAL A 7 -4.00 -35.27 9.47
N PHE A 8 -3.99 -35.54 10.77
CA PHE A 8 -3.27 -34.69 11.75
C PHE A 8 -1.75 -34.74 11.56
N LEU A 9 -1.22 -35.90 11.16
CA LEU A 9 0.23 -36.05 10.92
C LEU A 9 0.66 -35.30 9.67
N ILE A 10 -0.14 -35.31 8.60
CA ILE A 10 0.11 -34.57 7.37
C ILE A 10 0.00 -33.07 7.61
N ALA A 11 -1.02 -32.61 8.34
CA ALA A 11 -1.17 -31.20 8.69
C ALA A 11 0.00 -30.65 9.54
N GLY A 12 0.49 -31.46 10.50
CA GLY A 12 1.66 -31.11 11.31
C GLY A 12 2.96 -30.98 10.49
N ILE A 13 3.16 -31.86 9.51
CA ILE A 13 4.35 -31.83 8.65
C ILE A 13 4.31 -30.62 7.72
N PHE A 14 3.17 -30.27 7.16
CA PHE A 14 3.04 -29.07 6.32
C PHE A 14 3.27 -27.78 7.11
N SER A 15 2.85 -27.70 8.36
CA SER A 15 3.11 -26.52 9.22
C SER A 15 4.59 -26.34 9.51
N ILE A 16 5.34 -27.44 9.76
CA ILE A 16 6.79 -27.39 10.02
C ILE A 16 7.56 -27.07 8.74
N ILE A 17 7.16 -27.62 7.59
CA ILE A 17 7.78 -27.35 6.29
C ILE A 17 7.50 -25.90 5.87
N GLY A 18 6.31 -25.36 6.13
CA GLY A 18 5.96 -23.97 5.84
C GLY A 18 6.87 -22.96 6.56
N ILE A 19 7.20 -23.21 7.83
CA ILE A 19 8.11 -22.34 8.60
C ILE A 19 9.56 -22.52 8.11
N ALA A 20 10.01 -23.71 7.78
CA ALA A 20 11.36 -23.97 7.29
C ALA A 20 11.57 -23.38 5.88
N VAL A 21 10.57 -23.46 4.99
CA VAL A 21 10.62 -22.87 3.65
C VAL A 21 10.64 -21.33 3.71
N SER A 22 9.93 -20.70 4.64
CA SER A 22 9.99 -19.26 4.84
C SER A 22 11.39 -18.77 5.24
N VAL A 23 12.10 -19.53 6.05
CA VAL A 23 13.48 -19.19 6.46
C VAL A 23 14.49 -19.44 5.31
N ILE A 24 14.28 -20.46 4.47
CA ILE A 24 15.18 -20.79 3.35
C ILE A 24 14.99 -19.82 2.17
N ILE A 25 13.77 -19.33 1.90
CA ILE A 25 13.52 -18.35 0.83
C ILE A 25 14.19 -17.01 1.14
N ILE A 26 14.33 -16.64 2.42
CA ILE A 26 15.13 -15.47 2.83
C ILE A 26 16.61 -15.64 2.47
N ALA A 27 17.14 -16.86 2.46
CA ALA A 27 18.55 -17.14 2.20
C ALA A 27 18.91 -17.31 0.69
N ILE A 28 17.93 -17.64 -0.18
CA ILE A 28 18.18 -17.97 -1.60
C ILE A 28 17.70 -16.87 -2.56
N GLY A 29 16.89 -15.93 -2.11
CA GLY A 29 16.37 -14.81 -2.90
C GLY A 29 17.43 -13.75 -3.23
N GLY A 30 18.58 -14.17 -3.75
CA GLY A 30 19.64 -13.29 -4.20
C GLY A 30 19.21 -12.45 -5.40
N GLY A 31 19.07 -11.16 -5.18
CA GLY A 31 18.75 -10.18 -6.23
C GLY A 31 18.85 -8.72 -5.81
N PHE A 32 18.99 -8.46 -4.53
CA PHE A 32 19.35 -7.13 -4.04
C PHE A 32 20.81 -7.18 -3.54
N SER A 33 21.75 -6.71 -4.37
CA SER A 33 23.10 -6.36 -3.94
C SER A 33 23.02 -5.08 -3.09
N GLY A 34 22.67 -5.25 -1.85
CA GLY A 34 22.63 -4.21 -0.83
C GLY A 34 22.41 -4.94 0.48
N ALA A 35 23.34 -4.82 1.39
CA ALA A 35 23.43 -5.44 2.69
C ALA A 35 22.16 -6.17 3.15
N SER A 36 22.24 -7.49 3.28
CA SER A 36 21.18 -8.25 3.94
C SER A 36 21.18 -7.82 5.41
N THR A 37 20.39 -6.80 5.72
CA THR A 37 20.06 -6.47 7.09
C THR A 37 19.16 -7.57 7.61
N SER A 38 19.74 -8.52 8.33
CA SER A 38 18.97 -9.44 9.15
C SER A 38 18.07 -8.60 10.07
N ILE A 39 16.82 -9.01 10.25
CA ILE A 39 15.96 -8.49 11.31
C ILE A 39 16.72 -8.79 12.60
N THR A 40 17.28 -7.77 13.23
CA THR A 40 18.12 -7.92 14.44
C THR A 40 17.29 -8.18 15.67
N ASP A 41 16.05 -7.65 15.70
CA ASP A 41 15.08 -7.86 16.77
C ASP A 41 13.75 -8.36 16.20
N PRO A 42 13.04 -9.26 16.92
CA PRO A 42 11.72 -9.68 16.50
C PRO A 42 10.77 -8.46 16.48
N PRO A 43 9.93 -8.32 15.42
CA PRO A 43 8.99 -7.22 15.33
C PRO A 43 7.98 -7.27 16.49
N THR A 44 7.57 -6.10 16.96
CA THR A 44 6.62 -5.90 18.04
C THR A 44 5.29 -5.34 17.53
N ASP A 45 4.27 -5.30 18.38
CA ASP A 45 2.98 -4.67 18.03
C ASP A 45 3.13 -3.17 17.69
N ALA A 46 4.16 -2.50 18.19
CA ALA A 46 4.47 -1.11 17.86
C ALA A 46 4.93 -0.93 16.39
N ASP A 47 5.44 -1.99 15.79
CA ASP A 47 5.88 -2.00 14.39
C ASP A 47 4.75 -2.34 13.41
N LEU A 48 3.55 -2.71 13.92
CA LEU A 48 2.40 -3.02 13.07
C LEU A 48 1.83 -1.75 12.43
N TRP A 49 1.66 -1.82 11.14
CA TRP A 49 0.96 -0.81 10.37
C TRP A 49 -0.34 -1.39 9.79
N ARG A 50 -1.39 -0.58 9.81
CA ARG A 50 -2.70 -0.91 9.23
C ARG A 50 -3.14 0.23 8.33
N ILE A 51 -3.71 -0.10 7.18
CA ILE A 51 -4.32 0.91 6.33
C ILE A 51 -5.44 1.62 7.09
N GLY A 52 -5.52 2.94 6.93
CA GLY A 52 -6.55 3.74 7.60
C GLY A 52 -6.35 3.90 9.11
N GLN A 53 -5.24 3.43 9.70
CA GLN A 53 -4.94 3.71 11.10
C GLN A 53 -4.91 5.23 11.35
N LYS A 54 -5.42 5.66 12.51
CA LYS A 54 -5.52 7.08 12.90
C LYS A 54 -6.49 7.94 12.06
N ILE A 55 -7.27 7.37 11.15
CA ILE A 55 -8.39 8.11 10.57
C ILE A 55 -9.40 8.43 11.67
N ASN A 56 -9.84 9.67 11.70
CA ASN A 56 -10.92 10.16 12.55
C ASN A 56 -11.92 10.99 11.73
N ASP A 57 -12.94 11.52 12.38
CA ASP A 57 -14.06 12.26 11.75
C ASP A 57 -13.66 13.57 11.07
N GLU A 58 -12.43 14.01 11.19
CA GLU A 58 -11.95 15.25 10.55
C GLU A 58 -10.69 15.05 9.75
N THR A 59 -10.33 13.80 9.51
CA THR A 59 -9.10 13.50 8.75
C THR A 59 -9.21 13.98 7.32
N GLU A 60 -8.27 14.80 6.92
CA GLU A 60 -8.09 15.28 5.57
C GLU A 60 -6.68 15.00 5.07
N LEU A 61 -6.57 14.43 3.87
CA LEU A 61 -5.31 14.12 3.21
C LEU A 61 -5.31 14.71 1.80
N ASN A 62 -4.33 15.55 1.50
CA ASN A 62 -4.19 16.19 0.20
C ASN A 62 -2.92 15.69 -0.50
N TYR A 63 -3.08 15.21 -1.71
CA TYR A 63 -1.99 14.64 -2.51
C TYR A 63 -1.80 15.39 -3.82
N SER A 64 -0.55 15.56 -4.23
CA SER A 64 -0.23 15.83 -5.64
C SER A 64 -0.03 14.48 -6.33
N LEU A 65 -0.79 14.22 -7.39
CA LEU A 65 -0.83 12.97 -8.16
C LEU A 65 -0.47 13.21 -9.62
N THR A 66 0.41 12.39 -10.17
CA THR A 66 0.70 12.31 -11.59
C THR A 66 0.61 10.86 -12.04
N ILE A 67 -0.19 10.60 -13.07
CA ILE A 67 -0.31 9.30 -13.73
C ILE A 67 0.17 9.45 -15.15
N PHE A 68 1.09 8.58 -15.55
CA PHE A 68 1.66 8.53 -16.88
C PHE A 68 1.01 7.37 -17.65
N GLY A 69 0.57 7.60 -18.86
CA GLY A 69 0.00 6.56 -19.72
C GLY A 69 -0.67 7.11 -20.95
N SER A 70 -0.85 6.25 -21.96
CA SER A 70 -1.41 6.63 -23.25
C SER A 70 -2.94 6.78 -23.24
N VAL A 71 -3.64 6.14 -22.30
CA VAL A 71 -5.12 6.08 -22.29
C VAL A 71 -5.73 7.03 -21.26
N SER A 72 -5.02 7.33 -20.17
CA SER A 72 -5.50 8.23 -19.10
C SER A 72 -4.28 8.86 -18.43
N SER A 73 -3.82 9.98 -18.97
CA SER A 73 -2.78 10.77 -18.31
C SER A 73 -3.44 11.79 -17.37
N LEU A 74 -2.95 11.87 -16.15
CA LEU A 74 -3.35 12.86 -15.17
C LEU A 74 -2.09 13.53 -14.64
N THR A 75 -1.80 14.72 -15.09
CA THR A 75 -0.57 15.42 -14.72
C THR A 75 -0.86 16.49 -13.68
N GLY A 76 -0.14 16.43 -12.55
CA GLY A 76 -0.17 17.47 -11.53
C GLY A 76 -1.53 17.70 -10.89
N ALA A 77 -2.38 16.66 -10.82
CA ALA A 77 -3.66 16.78 -10.15
C ALA A 77 -3.48 16.85 -8.63
N GLU A 78 -4.31 17.62 -7.98
CA GLU A 78 -4.50 17.58 -6.54
C GLU A 78 -5.68 16.68 -6.22
N VAL A 79 -5.48 15.76 -5.26
CA VAL A 79 -6.50 14.84 -4.76
C VAL A 79 -6.67 15.09 -3.28
N SER A 80 -7.86 15.58 -2.88
CA SER A 80 -8.25 15.69 -1.47
C SER A 80 -9.13 14.51 -1.08
N ILE A 81 -8.83 13.91 0.06
CA ILE A 81 -9.56 12.78 0.64
C ILE A 81 -9.98 13.19 2.06
N ASN A 82 -11.27 13.47 2.24
CA ASN A 82 -11.83 13.93 3.51
C ASN A 82 -12.68 12.83 4.12
N PHE A 83 -12.34 12.40 5.32
CA PHE A 83 -13.05 11.36 6.05
C PHE A 83 -13.99 11.99 7.07
N SER A 84 -15.18 11.43 7.17
CA SER A 84 -16.15 11.72 8.22
C SER A 84 -16.83 10.45 8.69
N GLU A 85 -17.42 10.49 9.91
CA GLU A 85 -18.17 9.34 10.45
C GLU A 85 -19.30 8.97 9.50
N GLY A 86 -19.30 7.71 9.06
CA GLY A 86 -20.38 7.10 8.33
C GLY A 86 -21.38 6.43 9.27
N LYS A 87 -22.36 5.77 8.69
CA LYS A 87 -23.25 4.89 9.44
C LYS A 87 -22.53 3.57 9.70
N SER A 88 -22.57 3.09 10.96
CA SER A 88 -22.00 1.79 11.33
C SER A 88 -20.45 1.74 11.24
N ASP A 89 -19.88 0.78 10.50
CA ASP A 89 -18.44 0.50 10.38
C ASP A 89 -17.85 1.07 9.08
N ASP A 90 -18.31 2.25 8.69
CA ASP A 90 -17.93 2.90 7.44
C ASP A 90 -17.41 4.31 7.68
N TRP A 91 -16.51 4.75 6.80
CA TRP A 91 -16.18 6.15 6.58
C TRP A 91 -17.03 6.71 5.44
N LYS A 92 -17.70 7.82 5.67
CA LYS A 92 -18.21 8.67 4.60
C LYS A 92 -17.03 9.49 4.09
N THR A 93 -16.55 9.18 2.89
CA THR A 93 -15.32 9.77 2.35
C THR A 93 -15.65 10.64 1.15
N ASN A 94 -15.31 11.91 1.22
CA ASN A 94 -15.39 12.82 0.08
C ASN A 94 -14.04 12.83 -0.63
N PHE A 95 -14.08 12.58 -1.94
CA PHE A 95 -12.94 12.70 -2.85
C PHE A 95 -13.15 13.93 -3.71
N HIS A 96 -12.16 14.81 -3.72
CA HIS A 96 -12.11 15.96 -4.62
C HIS A 96 -10.84 15.84 -5.47
N LEU A 97 -10.99 15.93 -6.78
CA LEU A 97 -9.88 15.89 -7.75
C LEU A 97 -9.91 17.13 -8.60
N ILE A 98 -8.81 17.87 -8.61
CA ILE A 98 -8.66 19.09 -9.38
C ILE A 98 -7.33 19.13 -10.13
N ASN A 99 -7.37 19.59 -11.37
CA ASN A 99 -6.22 20.04 -12.15
C ASN A 99 -6.66 21.17 -13.08
N ASP A 100 -5.85 21.56 -14.06
CA ASP A 100 -6.14 22.66 -14.98
C ASP A 100 -7.43 22.49 -15.81
N THR A 101 -7.94 21.26 -15.96
CA THR A 101 -9.07 20.93 -16.82
C THR A 101 -10.20 20.16 -16.14
N ILE A 102 -9.99 19.70 -14.92
CA ILE A 102 -10.90 18.84 -14.17
C ILE A 102 -11.11 19.45 -12.79
N ALA A 103 -12.35 19.52 -12.35
CA ALA A 103 -12.74 19.86 -10.99
C ALA A 103 -13.96 19.01 -10.65
N GLU A 104 -13.73 17.85 -10.05
CA GLU A 104 -14.74 16.84 -9.80
C GLU A 104 -14.70 16.39 -8.34
N ASP A 105 -15.86 16.09 -7.78
CA ASP A 105 -15.98 15.54 -6.44
C ASP A 105 -17.02 14.43 -6.36
N THR A 106 -16.86 13.54 -5.40
CA THR A 106 -17.85 12.51 -5.09
C THR A 106 -17.74 12.06 -3.64
N THR A 107 -18.83 11.52 -3.12
CA THR A 107 -18.86 10.93 -1.78
C THR A 107 -19.04 9.41 -1.87
N ILE A 108 -18.11 8.68 -1.25
CA ILE A 108 -18.09 7.22 -1.26
C ILE A 108 -18.06 6.71 0.18
N LEU A 109 -18.81 5.66 0.46
CA LEU A 109 -18.69 4.92 1.72
C LEU A 109 -17.55 3.92 1.60
N LEU A 110 -16.56 4.04 2.47
CA LEU A 110 -15.44 3.13 2.56
C LEU A 110 -15.50 2.33 3.86
N SER A 111 -15.18 1.03 3.81
CA SER A 111 -15.05 0.23 5.03
C SER A 111 -13.94 0.78 5.93
N LYS A 112 -14.15 0.85 7.26
CA LYS A 112 -13.14 1.32 8.22
C LYS A 112 -11.88 0.45 8.23
N GLN A 113 -12.03 -0.85 7.98
CA GLN A 113 -10.94 -1.82 8.10
C GLN A 113 -9.97 -1.81 6.92
N GLN A 114 -10.47 -1.65 5.69
CA GLN A 114 -9.66 -1.82 4.47
C GLN A 114 -9.86 -0.71 3.43
N LEU A 115 -10.67 0.30 3.72
CA LEU A 115 -11.01 1.40 2.80
C LEU A 115 -11.57 0.90 1.45
N ILE A 116 -12.36 -0.18 1.48
CA ILE A 116 -13.02 -0.76 0.31
C ILE A 116 -14.36 -0.04 0.09
N PRO A 117 -14.70 0.39 -1.15
CA PRO A 117 -15.99 0.97 -1.47
C PRO A 117 -17.15 0.04 -1.15
N LYS A 118 -18.18 0.58 -0.50
CA LYS A 118 -19.42 -0.14 -0.14
C LYS A 118 -20.64 0.32 -0.95
N ASN A 119 -20.52 1.40 -1.69
CA ASN A 119 -21.53 1.88 -2.61
C ASN A 119 -20.95 2.08 -4.01
N SER A 120 -21.82 2.19 -5.01
CA SER A 120 -21.40 2.53 -6.36
C SER A 120 -20.89 3.96 -6.42
N VAL A 121 -19.84 4.16 -7.20
CA VAL A 121 -19.30 5.47 -7.55
C VAL A 121 -20.17 6.07 -8.65
N GLU A 122 -20.44 7.36 -8.58
CA GLU A 122 -21.13 8.10 -9.63
C GLU A 122 -20.43 7.93 -10.98
N GLU A 123 -21.18 7.76 -12.07
CA GLU A 123 -20.62 7.37 -13.36
C GLU A 123 -19.61 8.41 -13.87
N GLU A 124 -19.89 9.70 -13.63
CA GLU A 124 -19.02 10.80 -14.04
C GLU A 124 -17.66 10.79 -13.33
N PHE A 125 -17.65 10.41 -12.05
CA PHE A 125 -16.42 10.34 -11.26
C PHE A 125 -15.70 8.98 -11.35
N LYS A 126 -16.35 7.96 -11.87
CA LYS A 126 -15.88 6.57 -11.84
C LYS A 126 -14.49 6.36 -12.46
N GLN A 127 -14.20 7.04 -13.56
CA GLN A 127 -12.87 6.97 -14.18
C GLN A 127 -11.79 7.57 -13.28
N TYR A 128 -12.07 8.68 -12.63
CA TYR A 128 -11.13 9.36 -11.72
C TYR A 128 -10.93 8.56 -10.42
N PHE A 129 -12.01 8.00 -9.88
CA PHE A 129 -11.91 7.14 -8.72
C PHE A 129 -11.03 5.92 -8.98
N ARG A 130 -11.13 5.29 -10.15
CA ARG A 130 -10.22 4.20 -10.53
C ARG A 130 -8.75 4.62 -10.55
N LEU A 131 -8.44 5.85 -10.97
CA LEU A 131 -7.08 6.37 -10.92
C LEU A 131 -6.59 6.53 -9.48
N ILE A 132 -7.44 7.02 -8.57
CA ILE A 132 -7.14 7.13 -7.14
C ILE A 132 -7.00 5.75 -6.51
N GLU A 133 -7.90 4.80 -6.83
CA GLU A 133 -7.84 3.41 -6.38
C GLU A 133 -6.54 2.73 -6.78
N ASN A 134 -6.17 2.84 -8.05
CA ASN A 134 -4.98 2.20 -8.62
C ASN A 134 -3.68 2.91 -8.24
N SER A 135 -3.73 4.03 -7.55
CA SER A 135 -2.57 4.78 -7.09
C SER A 135 -2.54 4.93 -5.57
N ILE A 136 -3.21 5.94 -5.01
CA ILE A 136 -3.13 6.27 -3.58
C ILE A 136 -3.68 5.14 -2.69
N LEU A 137 -4.82 4.55 -3.08
CA LEU A 137 -5.46 3.48 -2.33
C LEU A 137 -4.94 2.08 -2.67
N SER A 138 -4.07 1.92 -3.67
CA SER A 138 -3.55 0.60 -4.10
C SER A 138 -2.77 -0.15 -3.03
N ILE A 139 -2.27 0.55 -2.02
CA ILE A 139 -1.59 -0.04 -0.86
C ILE A 139 -2.47 -1.08 -0.15
N ARG A 140 -3.81 -0.94 -0.19
CA ARG A 140 -4.75 -1.89 0.43
C ARG A 140 -4.62 -3.30 -0.16
N ASP A 141 -4.23 -3.42 -1.43
CA ASP A 141 -4.12 -4.72 -2.11
C ASP A 141 -2.98 -5.57 -1.55
N ILE A 142 -1.91 -4.93 -1.06
CA ILE A 142 -0.75 -5.58 -0.44
C ILE A 142 -0.74 -5.47 1.10
N ALA A 143 -1.69 -4.74 1.68
CA ALA A 143 -1.85 -4.55 3.12
C ALA A 143 -3.26 -4.93 3.61
N ARG A 144 -3.81 -6.04 3.10
CA ARG A 144 -5.14 -6.57 3.49
C ARG A 144 -5.22 -6.92 4.97
N GLU A 145 -4.08 -7.28 5.54
CA GLU A 145 -3.88 -7.54 6.96
C GLU A 145 -2.82 -6.60 7.53
N PRO A 146 -2.76 -6.41 8.85
CA PRO A 146 -1.69 -5.65 9.48
C PRO A 146 -0.32 -6.19 9.07
N LYS A 147 0.61 -5.30 8.73
CA LYS A 147 1.95 -5.62 8.26
C LYS A 147 3.01 -4.95 9.13
N TYR A 148 4.15 -5.59 9.33
CA TYR A 148 5.25 -5.01 10.08
C TYR A 148 6.04 -4.00 9.24
N LEU A 149 6.28 -2.81 9.78
CA LEU A 149 7.19 -1.80 9.23
C LEU A 149 8.59 -2.00 9.83
N VAL A 150 9.21 -3.12 9.49
CA VAL A 150 10.58 -3.47 9.89
C VAL A 150 11.37 -3.84 8.63
N ILE A 151 12.59 -3.33 8.50
CA ILE A 151 13.44 -3.60 7.32
C ILE A 151 13.59 -5.11 7.12
N GLY A 152 13.33 -5.58 5.90
CA GLY A 152 13.35 -6.99 5.53
C GLY A 152 12.02 -7.73 5.72
N ALA A 153 11.06 -7.15 6.44
CA ALA A 153 9.75 -7.77 6.64
C ALA A 153 9.03 -8.01 5.30
N PRO A 154 8.52 -9.22 5.03
CA PRO A 154 7.71 -9.49 3.86
C PRO A 154 6.32 -8.86 4.03
N TRP A 155 5.79 -8.32 2.94
CA TRP A 155 4.44 -7.73 2.92
C TRP A 155 3.46 -8.56 2.13
N ASP A 156 3.78 -8.85 0.87
CA ASP A 156 2.92 -9.62 -0.01
C ASP A 156 3.71 -10.10 -1.24
N THR A 157 3.00 -10.67 -2.20
CA THR A 157 3.50 -11.04 -3.51
C THR A 157 2.56 -10.50 -4.57
N ILE A 158 3.08 -9.71 -5.51
CA ILE A 158 2.32 -9.27 -6.68
C ILE A 158 2.62 -10.19 -7.87
N PHE A 159 1.64 -10.35 -8.75
CA PHE A 159 1.76 -11.16 -9.96
C PHE A 159 1.79 -10.28 -11.19
N VAL A 160 2.81 -10.46 -12.03
CA VAL A 160 2.95 -9.78 -13.32
C VAL A 160 3.09 -10.86 -14.39
N GLY A 161 2.03 -11.12 -15.12
CA GLY A 161 1.95 -12.29 -15.99
C GLY A 161 2.11 -13.59 -15.17
N ALA A 162 3.08 -14.42 -15.54
CA ALA A 162 3.40 -15.65 -14.84
C ALA A 162 4.44 -15.49 -13.70
N SER A 163 4.95 -14.29 -13.49
CA SER A 163 5.99 -14.01 -12.49
C SER A 163 5.39 -13.57 -11.17
N SER A 164 5.88 -14.15 -10.07
CA SER A 164 5.58 -13.70 -8.71
C SER A 164 6.71 -12.79 -8.20
N ILE A 165 6.36 -11.62 -7.70
CA ILE A 165 7.30 -10.58 -7.29
C ILE A 165 7.08 -10.31 -5.81
N PRO A 166 8.08 -10.58 -4.94
CA PRO A 166 7.95 -10.32 -3.51
C PRO A 166 7.94 -8.81 -3.22
N VAL A 167 7.04 -8.40 -2.36
CA VAL A 167 6.93 -7.06 -1.79
C VAL A 167 7.48 -7.10 -0.37
N LYS A 168 8.38 -6.19 -0.02
CA LYS A 168 8.99 -6.14 1.32
C LYS A 168 9.38 -4.72 1.72
N VAL A 169 9.61 -4.52 3.02
CA VAL A 169 10.27 -3.30 3.52
C VAL A 169 11.73 -3.35 3.13
N ILE A 170 12.18 -2.43 2.29
CA ILE A 170 13.56 -2.43 1.76
C ILE A 170 14.49 -1.46 2.46
N GLN A 171 13.93 -0.39 3.05
CA GLN A 171 14.72 0.69 3.62
C GLN A 171 13.87 1.53 4.58
N LYS A 172 14.53 2.26 5.49
CA LYS A 172 13.97 3.37 6.26
C LYS A 172 14.71 4.65 5.87
N GLU A 173 13.97 5.75 5.66
CA GLU A 173 14.56 7.07 5.42
C GLU A 173 13.67 8.19 5.99
N ASN A 174 14.28 9.32 6.31
CA ASN A 174 13.55 10.54 6.63
C ASN A 174 13.23 11.28 5.35
N ILE A 175 11.95 11.55 5.10
CA ILE A 175 11.50 12.32 3.94
C ILE A 175 10.93 13.66 4.37
N LYS A 176 11.28 14.71 3.64
CA LYS A 176 10.73 16.04 3.82
C LYS A 176 9.58 16.27 2.82
N THR A 177 8.44 16.65 3.33
CA THR A 177 7.25 17.07 2.55
C THR A 177 6.85 18.47 2.92
N SER A 178 5.84 19.04 2.25
CA SER A 178 5.24 20.35 2.62
C SER A 178 4.55 20.31 3.97
N VAL A 179 4.12 19.14 4.44
CA VAL A 179 3.37 18.97 5.71
C VAL A 179 4.26 18.51 6.87
N GLY A 180 5.54 18.28 6.64
CA GLY A 180 6.46 17.87 7.70
C GLY A 180 7.57 16.94 7.26
N ASN A 181 8.35 16.49 8.23
CA ASN A 181 9.37 15.45 8.07
C ASN A 181 8.86 14.15 8.64
N PHE A 182 8.99 13.07 7.89
CA PHE A 182 8.50 11.76 8.29
C PHE A 182 9.62 10.72 8.27
N ASP A 183 9.75 10.00 9.36
CA ASP A 183 10.52 8.74 9.41
C ASP A 183 9.72 7.67 8.68
N SER A 184 10.08 7.41 7.44
CA SER A 184 9.32 6.57 6.54
C SER A 184 10.02 5.26 6.26
N PHE A 185 9.22 4.19 6.20
CA PHE A 185 9.63 2.88 5.70
C PHE A 185 9.27 2.76 4.23
N ILE A 186 10.18 2.27 3.43
CA ILE A 186 9.97 2.07 2.00
C ILE A 186 9.55 0.63 1.74
N ILE A 187 8.32 0.47 1.28
CA ILE A 187 7.87 -0.79 0.72
C ILE A 187 8.31 -0.85 -0.73
N GLY A 188 9.04 -1.89 -1.09
CA GLY A 188 9.63 -2.02 -2.42
C GLY A 188 9.36 -3.34 -3.08
N TYR A 189 9.20 -3.28 -4.40
CA TYR A 189 9.16 -4.44 -5.29
C TYR A 189 9.80 -4.08 -6.63
N LYS A 190 10.37 -5.07 -7.31
CA LYS A 190 11.14 -4.85 -8.54
C LYS A 190 10.45 -5.49 -9.73
N ILE A 191 10.10 -4.67 -10.73
CA ILE A 191 9.61 -5.13 -12.03
C ILE A 191 10.68 -4.80 -13.07
N GLY A 192 11.21 -5.83 -13.75
CA GLY A 192 12.33 -5.65 -14.67
C GLY A 192 13.56 -5.05 -13.99
N SER A 193 14.07 -3.95 -14.51
CA SER A 193 15.24 -3.23 -13.96
C SER A 193 14.89 -2.17 -12.92
N LYS A 194 13.61 -1.80 -12.77
CA LYS A 194 13.16 -0.70 -11.94
C LYS A 194 12.57 -1.20 -10.61
N THR A 195 12.79 -0.44 -9.56
CA THR A 195 12.20 -0.71 -8.23
C THR A 195 11.12 0.31 -7.96
N SER A 196 9.89 -0.17 -7.84
CA SER A 196 8.76 0.61 -7.32
C SER A 196 8.93 0.81 -5.83
N LYS A 197 8.56 1.99 -5.33
CA LYS A 197 8.72 2.40 -3.94
C LYS A 197 7.47 3.09 -3.44
N ILE A 198 7.03 2.70 -2.24
CA ILE A 198 5.91 3.31 -1.52
C ILE A 198 6.40 3.63 -0.10
N TRP A 199 6.26 4.89 0.31
CA TRP A 199 6.72 5.39 1.62
C TRP A 199 5.57 5.41 2.61
N LEU A 200 5.74 4.69 3.70
CA LEU A 200 4.79 4.57 4.80
C LEU A 200 5.39 5.07 6.10
N THR A 201 4.55 5.59 6.96
CA THR A 201 4.89 5.97 8.33
C THR A 201 3.77 5.56 9.27
N HIS A 202 4.08 5.42 10.57
CA HIS A 202 3.06 5.20 11.60
C HIS A 202 2.19 6.44 11.88
N GLU A 203 2.60 7.61 11.40
CA GLU A 203 1.95 8.89 11.69
C GLU A 203 0.78 9.20 10.74
N VAL A 204 0.80 8.65 9.53
CA VAL A 204 -0.16 8.94 8.46
C VAL A 204 -0.92 7.67 8.08
N PRO A 205 -2.26 7.76 7.93
CA PRO A 205 -3.11 6.58 7.66
C PRO A 205 -2.93 5.96 6.27
N LEU A 206 -2.38 6.72 5.31
CA LEU A 206 -2.11 6.32 3.94
C LEU A 206 -0.64 6.62 3.59
N PRO A 207 -0.10 6.08 2.49
CA PRO A 207 1.27 6.35 2.10
C PRO A 207 1.53 7.85 1.89
N VAL A 208 2.69 8.32 2.33
CA VAL A 208 3.09 9.74 2.18
C VAL A 208 3.69 10.05 0.80
N LYS A 209 4.18 9.05 0.11
CA LYS A 209 4.76 9.16 -1.24
C LYS A 209 4.74 7.82 -1.95
N ALA A 210 4.65 7.81 -3.28
CA ALA A 210 4.95 6.64 -4.10
C ALA A 210 5.60 7.03 -5.42
N GLU A 211 6.40 6.10 -5.95
CA GLU A 211 6.94 6.08 -7.31
C GLU A 211 6.84 4.64 -7.81
N VAL A 212 5.95 4.39 -8.75
CA VAL A 212 5.61 3.04 -9.21
C VAL A 212 5.84 2.92 -10.71
N TYR A 213 6.50 1.85 -11.10
CA TYR A 213 6.88 1.54 -12.47
C TYR A 213 6.02 0.40 -13.04
N ASN A 214 5.73 0.44 -14.33
CA ASN A 214 5.04 -0.62 -15.06
C ASN A 214 6.00 -1.78 -15.44
N SER A 215 5.49 -2.79 -16.14
CA SER A 215 6.27 -3.95 -16.59
C SER A 215 7.36 -3.59 -17.61
N GLU A 216 7.24 -2.47 -18.30
CA GLU A 216 8.20 -1.97 -19.29
C GLU A 216 9.32 -1.14 -18.63
N GLY A 217 9.21 -0.87 -17.30
CA GLY A 217 10.16 -0.07 -16.54
C GLY A 217 9.94 1.43 -16.69
N GLU A 218 8.80 1.84 -17.21
CA GLU A 218 8.39 3.24 -17.29
C GLU A 218 7.68 3.65 -16.01
N LEU A 219 7.84 4.91 -15.59
CA LEU A 219 7.12 5.44 -14.44
C LEU A 219 5.62 5.45 -14.77
N TRP A 220 4.86 4.65 -14.02
CA TRP A 220 3.41 4.53 -14.21
C TRP A 220 2.66 5.63 -13.46
N TYR A 221 2.96 5.80 -12.15
CA TYR A 221 2.45 6.91 -11.38
C TYR A 221 3.39 7.33 -10.26
N ARG A 222 3.22 8.55 -9.81
CA ARG A 222 3.80 9.08 -8.58
C ARG A 222 2.82 9.97 -7.88
N TYR A 223 2.89 9.96 -6.56
CA TYR A 223 2.18 10.92 -5.72
C TYR A 223 3.00 11.32 -4.50
N ARG A 224 2.61 12.43 -3.88
CA ARG A 224 3.16 12.92 -2.63
C ARG A 224 2.09 13.60 -1.81
N LEU A 225 2.09 13.35 -0.50
CA LEU A 225 1.26 14.09 0.47
C LEU A 225 1.71 15.55 0.51
N ILE A 226 0.77 16.49 0.30
CA ILE A 226 1.02 17.93 0.26
C ILE A 226 0.25 18.71 1.32
N GLY A 227 -0.82 18.13 1.89
CA GLY A 227 -1.63 18.68 2.97
C GLY A 227 -2.15 17.56 3.86
N MET A 228 -2.31 17.82 5.17
CA MET A 228 -2.82 16.85 6.12
C MET A 228 -3.45 17.55 7.33
N LYS A 229 -4.61 17.03 7.76
CA LYS A 229 -5.25 17.25 9.06
C LYS A 229 -5.61 15.88 9.63
N LEU A 230 -5.22 15.57 10.86
CA LEU A 230 -5.53 14.35 11.59
C LEU A 230 -6.25 14.65 12.89
#